data_cc5bbb4e8d3a234f5b7ffee46853a4a1
#
_entry.id   cc5bbb4e8d3a234f5b7ffee46853a4a1
#
_cell.length_a   1.000
_cell.length_b   1.000
_cell.length_c   1.000
_cell.angle_alpha   90.00
_cell.angle_beta   90.00
_cell.angle_gamma   90.00
#
_symmetry.space_group_name_H-M   'P 1'
#
loop_
_entity.id
_entity.type
_entity.pdbx_description
1 polymer ?
#
loop_
_entity_poly.entity_id
_entity_poly.type
_entity_poly.pdbx_seq_one_letter_code
_entity_poly.pdbx_strand_id
1 'polypeptide(L)'
;MVTYDGKIMALPETNITDGPNLVWLRKDWMDILGLSEPRTVDDVVNIVRHFITYDPGNNGVAEDGSSNTVGLVVDTSVAGECGYSSEFLLDIIFASFNAYPKQWIENDDGQIVYGSVTDEA
;
A
#
# COMPACT_ATOMS: atom_id res chain seq x y z
N MET A 1 -8.67 -9.50 -23.00
CA MET A 1 -9.08 -10.05 -24.33
C MET A 1 -8.84 -8.96 -25.35
N VAL A 2 -8.10 -9.23 -26.41
CA VAL A 2 -7.70 -8.23 -27.42
C VAL A 2 -8.50 -8.34 -28.72
N THR A 3 -9.50 -9.23 -28.74
CA THR A 3 -10.37 -9.45 -29.90
C THR A 3 -11.71 -8.78 -29.66
N TYR A 4 -12.09 -7.88 -30.55
CA TYR A 4 -13.37 -7.18 -30.58
C TYR A 4 -14.02 -7.38 -31.94
N ASP A 5 -15.30 -7.74 -31.98
CA ASP A 5 -16.07 -8.03 -33.21
C ASP A 5 -15.34 -8.98 -34.18
N GLY A 6 -14.73 -10.05 -33.62
CA GLY A 6 -13.98 -11.06 -34.39
C GLY A 6 -12.64 -10.58 -34.96
N LYS A 7 -12.20 -9.37 -34.66
CA LYS A 7 -10.92 -8.81 -35.12
C LYS A 7 -9.95 -8.63 -33.96
N ILE A 8 -8.69 -8.94 -34.19
CA ILE A 8 -7.62 -8.64 -33.22
C ILE A 8 -7.32 -7.14 -33.32
N MET A 9 -7.58 -6.43 -32.23
CA MET A 9 -7.45 -4.97 -32.14
C MET A 9 -6.15 -4.52 -31.47
N ALA A 10 -5.47 -5.39 -30.72
CA ALA A 10 -4.21 -5.10 -30.08
C ALA A 10 -3.39 -6.38 -29.87
N LEU A 11 -2.09 -6.25 -29.72
CA LEU A 11 -1.23 -7.32 -29.22
C LEU A 11 -1.21 -7.26 -27.71
N PRO A 12 -1.55 -8.35 -26.99
CA PRO A 12 -1.46 -8.35 -25.53
C PRO A 12 0.01 -8.33 -25.11
N GLU A 13 0.33 -7.47 -24.18
CA GLU A 13 1.56 -7.54 -23.42
C GLU A 13 1.25 -8.21 -22.08
N THR A 14 2.04 -9.21 -21.71
CA THR A 14 1.92 -9.85 -20.41
C THR A 14 2.82 -9.11 -19.44
N ASN A 15 2.23 -8.50 -18.44
CA ASN A 15 3.02 -7.92 -17.35
C ASN A 15 3.51 -9.05 -16.46
N ILE A 16 4.81 -9.28 -16.47
CA ILE A 16 5.45 -10.33 -15.64
C ILE A 16 5.56 -9.92 -14.15
N THR A 17 5.13 -8.70 -13.82
CA THR A 17 5.14 -8.17 -12.46
C THR A 17 3.76 -8.23 -11.78
N ASP A 18 2.82 -9.00 -12.31
CA ASP A 18 1.51 -9.23 -11.69
C ASP A 18 1.63 -10.02 -10.37
N GLY A 19 2.36 -9.44 -9.44
CA GLY A 19 2.45 -9.94 -8.07
C GLY A 19 1.58 -9.10 -7.14
N PRO A 20 1.03 -9.68 -6.06
CA PRO A 20 0.39 -8.89 -5.03
C PRO A 20 1.40 -7.94 -4.39
N ASN A 21 0.95 -6.76 -4.02
CA ASN A 21 1.76 -5.86 -3.19
C ASN A 21 2.14 -6.57 -1.89
N LEU A 22 3.38 -6.42 -1.47
CA LEU A 22 3.90 -7.03 -0.26
C LEU A 22 4.17 -5.97 0.80
N VAL A 23 3.85 -6.30 2.04
CA VAL A 23 4.23 -5.49 3.21
C VAL A 23 5.52 -6.07 3.79
N TRP A 24 6.55 -5.23 3.87
CA TRP A 24 7.83 -5.57 4.46
C TRP A 24 7.95 -4.99 5.85
N LEU A 25 8.25 -5.83 6.84
CA LEU A 25 8.41 -5.42 8.23
C LEU A 25 9.80 -5.82 8.75
N ARG A 26 10.35 -4.98 9.61
CA ARG A 26 11.60 -5.26 10.33
C ARG A 26 11.34 -6.32 11.39
N LYS A 27 11.50 -7.58 11.00
CA LYS A 27 11.28 -8.74 11.89
C LYS A 27 12.14 -8.69 13.14
N ASP A 28 13.39 -8.27 13.01
CA ASP A 28 14.32 -8.09 14.12
C ASP A 28 13.80 -7.09 15.16
N TRP A 29 13.20 -5.99 14.73
CA TRP A 29 12.59 -5.01 15.63
C TRP A 29 11.31 -5.54 16.29
N MET A 30 10.53 -6.30 15.54
CA MET A 30 9.35 -6.97 16.10
C MET A 30 9.74 -7.95 17.20
N ASP A 31 10.79 -8.73 16.98
CA ASP A 31 11.28 -9.71 17.97
C ASP A 31 11.81 -9.03 19.25
N ILE A 32 12.56 -7.93 19.11
CA ILE A 32 13.02 -7.12 20.25
C ILE A 32 11.85 -6.62 21.10
N LEU A 33 10.77 -6.19 20.44
CA LEU A 33 9.60 -5.61 21.10
C LEU A 33 8.52 -6.64 21.45
N GLY A 34 8.71 -7.91 21.11
CA GLY A 34 7.74 -8.97 21.37
C GLY A 34 6.43 -8.83 20.59
N LEU A 35 6.49 -8.23 19.40
CA LEU A 35 5.32 -7.98 18.56
C LEU A 35 5.01 -9.17 17.67
N SER A 36 3.71 -9.47 17.52
CA SER A 36 3.22 -10.51 16.62
C SER A 36 3.06 -10.00 15.17
N GLU A 37 2.97 -10.93 14.23
CA GLU A 37 2.66 -10.60 12.83
C GLU A 37 1.30 -9.90 12.71
N PRO A 38 1.20 -8.82 11.91
CA PRO A 38 -0.05 -8.09 11.73
C PRO A 38 -1.05 -8.91 10.91
N ARG A 39 -2.32 -8.74 11.22
CA ARG A 39 -3.45 -9.30 10.48
C ARG A 39 -4.41 -8.24 9.96
N THR A 40 -4.31 -7.03 10.49
CA THR A 40 -5.15 -5.90 10.16
C THR A 40 -4.29 -4.65 9.91
N VAL A 41 -4.87 -3.63 9.30
CA VAL A 41 -4.21 -2.33 9.15
C VAL A 41 -3.90 -1.70 10.52
N ASP A 42 -4.80 -1.87 11.49
CA ASP A 42 -4.57 -1.38 12.86
C ASP A 42 -3.36 -2.05 13.52
N ASP A 43 -3.14 -3.33 13.27
CA ASP A 43 -1.94 -4.02 13.78
C ASP A 43 -0.66 -3.40 13.16
N VAL A 44 -0.68 -3.08 11.86
CA VAL A 44 0.44 -2.39 11.20
C VAL A 44 0.68 -1.02 11.83
N VAL A 45 -0.37 -0.23 12.05
CA VAL A 45 -0.28 1.09 12.72
C VAL A 45 0.29 0.96 14.12
N ASN A 46 -0.11 -0.05 14.87
CA ASN A 46 0.41 -0.31 16.21
C ASN A 46 1.89 -0.70 16.19
N ILE A 47 2.31 -1.56 15.26
CA ILE A 47 3.72 -1.93 15.09
C ILE A 47 4.56 -0.68 14.76
N VAL A 48 4.10 0.13 13.81
CA VAL A 48 4.77 1.38 13.42
C VAL A 48 4.93 2.33 14.62
N ARG A 49 3.88 2.50 15.43
CA ARG A 49 3.95 3.32 16.65
C ARG A 49 4.98 2.77 17.65
N HIS A 50 5.04 1.46 17.83
CA HIS A 50 6.03 0.85 18.72
C HIS A 50 7.45 1.08 18.21
N PHE A 51 7.70 0.96 16.91
CA PHE A 51 9.01 1.25 16.33
C PHE A 51 9.46 2.68 16.59
N ILE A 52 8.56 3.66 16.38
CA ILE A 52 8.85 5.08 16.63
C ILE A 52 9.08 5.35 18.13
N THR A 53 8.23 4.76 18.99
CA THR A 53 8.23 5.05 20.43
C THR A 53 9.41 4.44 21.17
N TYR A 54 9.73 3.20 20.82
CA TYR A 54 10.74 2.42 21.57
C TYR A 54 12.11 2.35 20.89
N ASP A 55 12.19 2.86 19.66
CA ASP A 55 13.43 2.97 18.89
C ASP A 55 14.34 1.72 18.97
N PRO A 56 13.86 0.54 18.57
CA PRO A 56 14.64 -0.70 18.69
C PRO A 56 15.91 -0.71 17.82
N GLY A 57 15.99 0.23 16.87
CA GLY A 57 17.18 0.48 16.05
C GLY A 57 18.23 1.35 16.74
N ASN A 58 17.90 1.95 17.89
CA ASN A 58 18.75 2.91 18.59
C ASN A 58 19.22 4.08 17.70
N ASN A 59 18.30 4.63 16.91
CA ASN A 59 18.55 5.74 15.98
C ASN A 59 18.55 7.10 16.71
N GLY A 60 17.98 7.16 17.91
CA GLY A 60 17.92 8.34 18.75
C GLY A 60 16.86 9.37 18.29
N VAL A 61 17.07 10.59 18.75
CA VAL A 61 16.19 11.72 18.43
C VAL A 61 16.96 12.82 17.72
N ALA A 62 16.26 13.56 16.87
CA ALA A 62 16.80 14.73 16.19
C ALA A 62 16.93 15.93 17.15
N GLU A 63 17.58 17.01 16.72
CA GLU A 63 17.77 18.22 17.52
C GLU A 63 16.45 18.88 17.93
N ASP A 64 15.38 18.70 17.15
CA ASP A 64 14.03 19.22 17.44
C ASP A 64 13.22 18.29 18.37
N GLY A 65 13.82 17.19 18.83
CA GLY A 65 13.17 16.20 19.70
C GLY A 65 12.32 15.16 18.98
N SER A 66 12.24 15.20 17.66
CA SER A 66 11.54 14.16 16.88
C SER A 66 12.34 12.85 16.84
N SER A 67 11.65 11.72 16.67
CA SER A 67 12.31 10.42 16.49
C SER A 67 13.06 10.36 15.17
N ASN A 68 14.28 9.86 15.17
CA ASN A 68 15.00 9.51 13.94
C ASN A 68 14.52 8.17 13.36
N THR A 69 13.69 7.42 14.08
CA THR A 69 13.09 6.19 13.57
C THR A 69 11.85 6.51 12.74
N VAL A 70 11.90 6.16 11.47
CA VAL A 70 10.77 6.27 10.54
C VAL A 70 9.94 4.99 10.62
N GLY A 71 8.67 5.14 10.91
CA GLY A 71 7.77 4.00 11.04
C GLY A 71 7.19 3.51 9.72
N LEU A 72 6.73 4.45 8.89
CA LEU A 72 6.18 4.16 7.57
C LEU A 72 6.66 5.24 6.60
N VAL A 73 7.23 4.81 5.49
CA VAL A 73 7.62 5.69 4.39
C VAL A 73 6.48 5.73 3.38
N VAL A 74 6.08 6.92 2.97
CA VAL A 74 5.02 7.13 1.98
C VAL A 74 5.53 8.07 0.89
N ASP A 75 5.29 7.69 -0.36
CA ASP A 75 5.55 8.55 -1.51
C ASP A 75 4.57 9.74 -1.54
N THR A 76 5.01 10.87 -2.09
CA THR A 76 4.18 12.08 -2.22
C THR A 76 2.94 11.87 -3.08
N SER A 77 2.94 10.87 -3.94
CA SER A 77 1.80 10.49 -4.77
C SER A 77 0.70 9.75 -3.99
N VAL A 78 1.01 9.26 -2.78
CA VAL A 78 0.13 8.53 -1.84
C VAL A 78 -0.41 7.24 -2.43
N ALA A 79 -1.07 7.30 -3.59
CA ALA A 79 -1.61 6.16 -4.33
C ALA A 79 -1.08 6.13 -5.76
N GLY A 80 -0.77 4.95 -6.25
CA GLY A 80 -0.35 4.67 -7.62
C GLY A 80 -1.43 3.97 -8.43
N GLU A 81 -1.02 3.37 -9.50
CA GLU A 81 -1.86 2.52 -10.34
C GLU A 81 -1.63 1.05 -9.95
N CYS A 82 -2.09 0.63 -8.77
CA CYS A 82 -1.86 -0.71 -8.22
C CYS A 82 -0.38 -1.11 -8.05
N GLY A 83 0.47 -0.19 -7.62
CA GLY A 83 1.82 -0.54 -7.16
C GLY A 83 2.91 -0.56 -8.21
N TYR A 84 2.65 -0.11 -9.43
CA TYR A 84 3.67 -0.11 -10.49
C TYR A 84 4.65 1.06 -10.46
N SER A 85 4.35 2.12 -9.74
CA SER A 85 5.11 3.36 -9.86
C SER A 85 6.06 3.64 -8.70
N SER A 86 5.83 3.07 -7.53
CA SER A 86 6.68 3.28 -6.35
C SER A 86 6.46 2.18 -5.30
N GLU A 87 7.51 1.84 -4.59
CA GLU A 87 7.50 0.88 -3.47
C GLU A 87 6.83 1.44 -2.20
N PHE A 88 6.57 2.75 -2.16
CA PHE A 88 6.11 3.46 -0.96
C PHE A 88 4.69 4.01 -1.09
N LEU A 89 3.85 3.33 -1.87
CA LEU A 89 2.46 3.69 -2.06
C LEU A 89 1.54 2.98 -1.06
N LEU A 90 0.40 3.61 -0.78
CA LEU A 90 -0.59 3.09 0.16
C LEU A 90 -1.71 2.27 -0.52
N ASP A 91 -1.52 1.88 -1.78
CA ASP A 91 -2.55 1.15 -2.56
C ASP A 91 -3.07 -0.10 -1.85
N ILE A 92 -2.20 -0.84 -1.16
CA ILE A 92 -2.61 -2.02 -0.39
C ILE A 92 -3.53 -1.66 0.79
N ILE A 93 -3.29 -0.50 1.41
CA ILE A 93 -4.14 -0.01 2.50
C ILE A 93 -5.49 0.42 1.93
N PHE A 94 -5.50 1.20 0.84
CA PHE A 94 -6.75 1.57 0.17
C PHE A 94 -7.56 0.35 -0.25
N ALA A 95 -6.92 -0.64 -0.89
CA ALA A 95 -7.58 -1.87 -1.33
C ALA A 95 -8.19 -2.67 -0.17
N SER A 96 -7.61 -2.60 1.04
CA SER A 96 -8.17 -3.25 2.23
C SER A 96 -9.50 -2.66 2.70
N PHE A 97 -9.82 -1.45 2.24
CA PHE A 97 -11.09 -0.75 2.45
C PHE A 97 -11.95 -0.69 1.19
N ASN A 98 -11.68 -1.52 0.18
CA ASN A 98 -12.32 -1.50 -1.14
C ASN A 98 -12.19 -0.17 -1.90
N ALA A 99 -11.20 0.65 -1.56
CA ALA A 99 -10.89 1.87 -2.25
C ALA A 99 -9.82 1.62 -3.32
N TYR A 100 -10.06 2.09 -4.54
CA TYR A 100 -9.16 1.87 -5.68
C TYR A 100 -8.85 3.20 -6.39
N PRO A 101 -8.09 4.10 -5.75
CA PRO A 101 -7.74 5.38 -6.33
C PRO A 101 -7.05 5.22 -7.68
N LYS A 102 -7.32 6.16 -8.61
CA LYS A 102 -6.76 6.19 -9.97
C LYS A 102 -7.14 5.01 -10.87
N GLN A 103 -8.12 4.21 -10.49
CA GLN A 103 -8.63 3.10 -11.30
C GLN A 103 -10.08 3.34 -11.73
N TRP A 104 -10.45 2.76 -12.86
CA TRP A 104 -11.85 2.65 -13.27
C TRP A 104 -12.38 1.33 -12.74
N ILE A 105 -13.43 1.39 -11.94
CA ILE A 105 -14.06 0.24 -11.30
C ILE A 105 -15.53 0.15 -11.69
N GLU A 106 -16.07 -1.06 -11.65
CA GLU A 106 -17.52 -1.27 -11.78
C GLU A 106 -18.13 -1.24 -10.37
N ASN A 107 -19.09 -0.34 -10.15
CA ASN A 107 -19.82 -0.26 -8.88
C ASN A 107 -20.93 -1.32 -8.80
N ASP A 108 -21.60 -1.40 -7.67
CA ASP A 108 -22.67 -2.38 -7.41
C ASP A 108 -23.88 -2.23 -8.38
N ASP A 109 -24.05 -1.08 -8.98
CA ASP A 109 -25.09 -0.81 -10.00
C ASP A 109 -24.65 -1.20 -11.42
N GLY A 110 -23.46 -1.74 -11.60
CA GLY A 110 -22.88 -2.12 -12.89
C GLY A 110 -22.39 -0.92 -13.72
N GLN A 111 -22.17 0.23 -13.09
CA GLN A 111 -21.67 1.44 -13.76
C GLN A 111 -20.15 1.53 -13.58
N ILE A 112 -19.47 1.98 -14.64
CA ILE A 112 -18.04 2.27 -14.56
C ILE A 112 -17.86 3.65 -13.95
N VAL A 113 -17.16 3.68 -12.79
CA VAL A 113 -16.85 4.89 -12.02
C VAL A 113 -15.36 5.04 -11.80
N TYR A 114 -14.90 6.26 -11.60
CA TYR A 114 -13.49 6.49 -11.27
C TYR A 114 -13.29 6.36 -9.77
N GLY A 115 -12.47 5.40 -9.37
CA GLY A 115 -12.31 4.99 -7.96
C GLY A 115 -11.80 6.07 -7.01
N SER A 116 -11.20 7.17 -7.53
CA SER A 116 -10.77 8.30 -6.69
C SER A 116 -11.92 9.21 -6.24
N VAL A 117 -13.14 8.98 -6.70
CA VAL A 117 -14.33 9.80 -6.37
C VAL A 117 -15.44 8.97 -5.75
N THR A 118 -15.16 7.74 -5.36
CA THR A 118 -16.08 6.90 -4.58
C THR A 118 -16.02 7.26 -3.10
N ASP A 119 -17.06 6.93 -2.36
CA ASP A 119 -17.15 7.23 -0.92
C ASP A 119 -16.07 6.50 -0.11
N GLU A 120 -15.54 5.39 -0.61
CA GLU A 120 -14.46 4.62 0.01
C GLU A 120 -13.08 5.28 -0.15
N ALA A 121 -12.88 6.08 -1.19
CA ALA A 121 -11.60 6.73 -1.47
C ALA A 121 -11.38 8.00 -0.68
#